data_236ce6556c942bc4efc819b9dfaf3993
#
_entry.id   236ce6556c942bc4efc819b9dfaf3993
#
_cell.length_a   1.000
_cell.length_b   1.000
_cell.length_c   1.000
_cell.angle_alpha   90.00
_cell.angle_beta   90.00
_cell.angle_gamma   90.00
#
_symmetry.space_group_name_H-M   'P 1'
#
loop_
_entity.id
_entity.type
_entity.pdbx_description
1 polymer ?
#
loop_
_entity_poly.entity_id
_entity_poly.type
_entity_poly.pdbx_seq_one_letter_code
_entity_poly.pdbx_strand_id
1 'polypeptide(L)'
;MNKWRKSFLISWVLFGFFIVGSTAYGYFLLQKSDNRSQLLRSPIQQEEKVEKKQESKNEKASFNPLLIQPVHTEEFAEAQLHYEDLVNQWGIGAVYIPSSSIQTKILAGMSNENLMVGVGTYRADQRLGKGNYVLLAHNLVQGGGALKNLRQTSEGSLIYATDFANIYEYRVTKNQVVNQSEGEVLDEPKAEGTPIITFIRCEGGLNTTQRAVVQGVFVSSYPANEADNELKEKLGLVSVVQDQKQVDNTIVSNSMDTVSNHDITSDEHTNQSVKKSKEINVLREEKEVYSSFERYCIWLVKECNNVYVLITASVVYVLVLIVCVCRKSHK
;
A
#
# COMPACT_ATOMS: atom_id res chain seq x y z
N MET A 1 2.96 -51.25 16.36
CA MET A 1 3.06 -49.79 16.63
C MET A 1 1.89 -49.38 17.49
N ASN A 2 2.14 -48.83 18.67
CA ASN A 2 1.10 -48.45 19.64
C ASN A 2 0.18 -47.36 19.00
N LYS A 3 -1.12 -47.37 19.37
CA LYS A 3 -2.11 -46.39 18.85
C LYS A 3 -1.62 -44.95 18.96
N TRP A 4 -0.97 -44.60 20.05
CA TRP A 4 -0.42 -43.26 20.31
C TRP A 4 0.66 -42.84 19.28
N ARG A 5 1.55 -43.76 18.89
CA ARG A 5 2.60 -43.49 17.87
C ARG A 5 2.00 -43.33 16.44
N LYS A 6 0.96 -44.12 16.12
CA LYS A 6 0.23 -43.92 14.85
C LYS A 6 -0.42 -42.54 14.80
N SER A 7 -1.11 -42.16 15.88
CA SER A 7 -1.73 -40.83 15.99
C SER A 7 -0.70 -39.72 15.88
N PHE A 8 0.45 -39.82 16.57
CA PHE A 8 1.54 -38.83 16.47
C PHE A 8 2.08 -38.71 15.03
N LEU A 9 2.35 -39.84 14.37
CA LEU A 9 2.85 -39.83 12.99
C LEU A 9 1.83 -39.20 12.02
N ILE A 10 0.56 -39.52 12.17
CA ILE A 10 -0.50 -38.90 11.35
C ILE A 10 -0.55 -37.38 11.59
N SER A 11 -0.53 -36.95 12.86
CA SER A 11 -0.50 -35.55 13.23
C SER A 11 0.73 -34.83 12.69
N TRP A 12 1.90 -35.46 12.73
CA TRP A 12 3.16 -34.89 12.21
C TRP A 12 3.13 -34.73 10.69
N VAL A 13 2.59 -35.72 9.97
CA VAL A 13 2.41 -35.62 8.51
C VAL A 13 1.40 -34.52 8.16
N LEU A 14 0.26 -34.45 8.88
CA LEU A 14 -0.73 -33.38 8.69
C LEU A 14 -0.14 -31.99 8.95
N PHE A 15 0.71 -31.86 9.96
CA PHE A 15 1.46 -30.63 10.25
C PHE A 15 2.37 -30.23 9.07
N GLY A 16 3.08 -31.20 8.46
CA GLY A 16 3.87 -30.94 7.26
C GLY A 16 3.03 -30.42 6.10
N PHE A 17 1.89 -31.06 5.84
CA PHE A 17 0.94 -30.57 4.81
C PHE A 17 0.39 -29.17 5.12
N PHE A 18 0.12 -28.89 6.39
CA PHE A 18 -0.33 -27.55 6.82
C PHE A 18 0.74 -26.48 6.52
N ILE A 19 2.01 -26.73 6.84
CA ILE A 19 3.10 -25.78 6.54
C ILE A 19 3.24 -25.55 5.04
N VAL A 20 3.26 -26.62 4.24
CA VAL A 20 3.37 -26.52 2.77
C VAL A 20 2.17 -25.75 2.19
N GLY A 21 0.96 -26.08 2.63
CA GLY A 21 -0.27 -25.39 2.19
C GLY A 21 -0.28 -23.92 2.58
N SER A 22 0.14 -23.59 3.79
CA SER A 22 0.23 -22.20 4.27
C SER A 22 1.29 -21.39 3.51
N THR A 23 2.45 -22.00 3.20
CA THR A 23 3.48 -21.36 2.37
C THR A 23 2.99 -21.12 0.95
N ALA A 24 2.32 -22.10 0.33
CA ALA A 24 1.73 -21.95 -1.00
C ALA A 24 0.66 -20.84 -1.02
N TYR A 25 -0.16 -20.75 0.01
CA TYR A 25 -1.14 -19.67 0.16
C TYR A 25 -0.47 -18.31 0.35
N GLY A 26 0.63 -18.23 1.10
CA GLY A 26 1.44 -17.02 1.23
C GLY A 26 1.98 -16.54 -0.13
N TYR A 27 2.51 -17.42 -0.96
CA TYR A 27 2.91 -17.06 -2.35
C TYR A 27 1.73 -16.52 -3.18
N PHE A 28 0.57 -17.16 -3.08
CA PHE A 28 -0.64 -16.67 -3.75
C PHE A 28 -1.02 -15.25 -3.28
N LEU A 29 -0.90 -14.95 -1.98
CA LEU A 29 -1.15 -13.61 -1.44
C LEU A 29 -0.18 -12.58 -2.00
N LEU A 30 1.11 -12.91 -2.09
CA LEU A 30 2.13 -12.01 -2.65
C LEU A 30 1.88 -11.70 -4.13
N GLN A 31 1.39 -12.67 -4.91
CA GLN A 31 1.03 -12.45 -6.31
C GLN A 31 -0.20 -11.54 -6.49
N LYS A 32 -1.04 -11.41 -5.46
CA LYS A 32 -2.26 -10.58 -5.46
C LYS A 32 -2.15 -9.34 -4.56
N SER A 33 -0.95 -8.98 -4.14
CA SER A 33 -0.72 -7.84 -3.22
C SER A 33 -1.18 -6.50 -3.78
N ASP A 34 -1.17 -6.33 -5.12
CA ASP A 34 -1.61 -5.12 -5.83
C ASP A 34 -3.07 -4.72 -5.55
N ASN A 35 -3.97 -5.69 -5.30
CA ASN A 35 -5.38 -5.42 -5.05
C ASN A 35 -5.71 -5.02 -3.60
N ARG A 36 -4.71 -4.94 -2.73
CA ARG A 36 -4.92 -4.65 -1.30
C ARG A 36 -4.75 -3.18 -0.93
N SER A 37 -4.19 -2.38 -1.82
CA SER A 37 -3.96 -0.95 -1.58
C SER A 37 -5.24 -0.15 -1.27
N GLN A 38 -6.39 -0.58 -1.81
CA GLN A 38 -7.70 0.03 -1.54
C GLN A 38 -8.20 -0.22 -0.11
N LEU A 39 -7.69 -1.26 0.59
CA LEU A 39 -8.09 -1.58 1.97
C LEU A 39 -7.54 -0.56 2.96
N LEU A 40 -6.38 0.04 2.66
CA LEU A 40 -5.81 1.11 3.46
C LEU A 40 -6.38 2.46 2.99
N ARG A 41 -7.41 2.91 3.70
CA ARG A 41 -8.16 4.11 3.36
C ARG A 41 -7.45 5.38 3.86
N SER A 42 -7.55 6.43 3.06
CA SER A 42 -6.99 7.76 3.38
C SER A 42 -8.11 8.80 3.38
N PRO A 43 -8.18 9.65 4.43
CA PRO A 43 -9.16 10.71 4.46
C PRO A 43 -8.87 11.76 3.39
N ILE A 44 -9.92 12.28 2.75
CA ILE A 44 -9.82 13.46 1.87
C ILE A 44 -9.39 14.64 2.74
N GLN A 45 -8.39 15.38 2.30
CA GLN A 45 -7.74 16.46 3.04
C GLN A 45 -7.85 17.79 2.27
N GLN A 46 -7.58 18.89 2.97
CA GLN A 46 -7.43 20.19 2.34
C GLN A 46 -6.07 20.28 1.63
N GLU A 47 -6.01 20.96 0.50
CA GLU A 47 -4.84 21.06 -0.39
C GLU A 47 -3.59 21.56 0.37
N GLU A 48 -3.71 22.65 1.13
CA GLU A 48 -2.60 23.20 1.92
C GLU A 48 -1.98 22.19 2.91
N LYS A 49 -2.83 21.35 3.53
CA LYS A 49 -2.38 20.31 4.45
C LYS A 49 -1.67 19.17 3.73
N VAL A 50 -2.15 18.82 2.53
CA VAL A 50 -1.54 17.79 1.67
C VAL A 50 -0.16 18.25 1.21
N GLU A 51 -0.02 19.48 0.72
CA GLU A 51 1.26 20.04 0.28
C GLU A 51 2.32 20.00 1.38
N LYS A 52 2.01 20.53 2.56
CA LYS A 52 2.92 20.50 3.72
C LYS A 52 3.34 19.08 4.11
N LYS A 53 2.39 18.13 4.08
CA LYS A 53 2.66 16.73 4.41
C LYS A 53 3.54 16.07 3.34
N GLN A 54 3.30 16.35 2.07
CA GLN A 54 4.08 15.83 0.96
C GLN A 54 5.51 16.37 0.99
N GLU A 55 5.70 17.68 1.20
CA GLU A 55 7.01 18.30 1.38
C GLU A 55 7.81 17.65 2.51
N SER A 56 7.20 17.54 3.70
CA SER A 56 7.85 16.90 4.85
C SER A 56 8.24 15.43 4.62
N LYS A 57 7.48 14.70 3.80
CA LYS A 57 7.83 13.33 3.42
C LYS A 57 8.93 13.29 2.37
N ASN A 58 8.87 14.19 1.37
CA ASN A 58 9.87 14.29 0.31
C ASN A 58 11.26 14.69 0.86
N GLU A 59 11.33 15.56 1.86
CA GLU A 59 12.61 15.93 2.52
C GLU A 59 13.31 14.73 3.16
N LYS A 60 12.55 13.72 3.62
CA LYS A 60 13.08 12.53 4.30
C LYS A 60 13.27 11.34 3.36
N ALA A 61 12.67 11.38 2.18
CA ALA A 61 12.66 10.28 1.23
C ALA A 61 13.97 10.20 0.42
N SER A 62 14.31 9.00 -0.06
CA SER A 62 15.43 8.79 -0.96
C SER A 62 14.98 8.86 -2.42
N PHE A 63 15.68 9.68 -3.22
CA PHE A 63 15.46 9.81 -4.67
C PHE A 63 16.71 9.38 -5.48
N ASN A 64 17.59 8.56 -4.88
CA ASN A 64 18.77 8.08 -5.54
C ASN A 64 18.54 6.77 -6.29
N PRO A 65 18.49 6.75 -7.64
CA PRO A 65 18.23 5.56 -8.43
C PRO A 65 19.35 4.50 -8.32
N LEU A 66 20.56 4.87 -7.87
CA LEU A 66 21.66 3.93 -7.68
C LEU A 66 21.46 3.00 -6.48
N LEU A 67 20.51 3.32 -5.59
CA LEU A 67 20.17 2.49 -4.44
C LEU A 67 19.09 1.44 -4.74
N ILE A 68 18.50 1.47 -5.94
CA ILE A 68 17.51 0.47 -6.36
C ILE A 68 18.24 -0.83 -6.66
N GLN A 69 17.90 -1.89 -5.94
CA GLN A 69 18.47 -3.22 -6.06
C GLN A 69 17.44 -4.21 -6.62
N PRO A 70 17.87 -5.28 -7.33
CA PRO A 70 16.99 -6.38 -7.68
C PRO A 70 16.30 -6.97 -6.43
N VAL A 71 15.02 -7.28 -6.52
CA VAL A 71 14.22 -7.73 -5.38
C VAL A 71 14.02 -9.23 -5.42
N HIS A 72 14.32 -9.90 -4.30
CA HIS A 72 14.02 -11.30 -4.05
C HIS A 72 12.68 -11.46 -3.33
N THR A 73 12.09 -12.66 -3.44
CA THR A 73 10.77 -12.95 -2.84
C THR A 73 10.75 -12.76 -1.32
N GLU A 74 11.88 -13.04 -0.64
CA GLU A 74 12.05 -12.86 0.80
C GLU A 74 11.89 -11.39 1.21
N GLU A 75 12.60 -10.48 0.52
CA GLU A 75 12.54 -9.03 0.76
C GLU A 75 11.15 -8.47 0.45
N PHE A 76 10.54 -8.97 -0.63
CA PHE A 76 9.18 -8.57 -0.98
C PHE A 76 8.16 -9.02 0.07
N ALA A 77 8.29 -10.26 0.59
CA ALA A 77 7.43 -10.75 1.66
C ALA A 77 7.59 -9.90 2.93
N GLU A 78 8.82 -9.52 3.29
CA GLU A 78 9.10 -8.63 4.41
C GLU A 78 8.44 -7.26 4.24
N ALA A 79 8.61 -6.62 3.07
CA ALA A 79 7.99 -5.35 2.78
C ALA A 79 6.46 -5.42 2.86
N GLN A 80 5.85 -6.52 2.40
CA GLN A 80 4.41 -6.72 2.50
C GLN A 80 3.92 -6.91 3.95
N LEU A 81 4.72 -7.50 4.84
CA LEU A 81 4.39 -7.58 6.28
C LEU A 81 4.37 -6.19 6.94
N HIS A 82 5.16 -5.24 6.42
CA HIS A 82 5.24 -3.85 6.86
C HIS A 82 4.48 -2.87 5.96
N TYR A 83 3.56 -3.36 5.12
CA TYR A 83 2.83 -2.57 4.14
C TYR A 83 2.18 -1.32 4.75
N GLU A 84 1.42 -1.49 5.84
CA GLU A 84 0.69 -0.39 6.49
C GLU A 84 1.64 0.67 7.05
N ASP A 85 2.72 0.25 7.71
CA ASP A 85 3.74 1.14 8.27
C ASP A 85 4.41 1.97 7.18
N LEU A 86 4.81 1.31 6.07
CA LEU A 86 5.45 1.96 4.93
C LEU A 86 4.52 2.96 4.24
N VAL A 87 3.25 2.61 4.03
CA VAL A 87 2.26 3.53 3.44
C VAL A 87 1.94 4.69 4.38
N ASN A 88 1.82 4.47 5.69
CA ASN A 88 1.61 5.54 6.66
C ASN A 88 2.80 6.50 6.70
N GLN A 89 4.02 5.97 6.64
CA GLN A 89 5.25 6.76 6.64
C GLN A 89 5.44 7.54 5.34
N TRP A 90 5.27 6.90 4.18
CA TRP A 90 5.68 7.46 2.89
C TRP A 90 4.52 7.78 1.93
N GLY A 91 3.29 7.34 2.20
CA GLY A 91 2.15 7.54 1.31
C GLY A 91 1.79 9.01 1.10
N ILE A 92 1.75 9.44 -0.16
CA ILE A 92 1.43 10.82 -0.60
C ILE A 92 0.29 10.86 -1.62
N GLY A 93 -0.25 9.71 -2.02
CA GLY A 93 -1.31 9.63 -3.02
C GLY A 93 -1.72 8.21 -3.34
N ALA A 94 -2.55 8.06 -4.35
CA ALA A 94 -2.97 6.78 -4.90
C ALA A 94 -3.22 6.87 -6.40
N VAL A 95 -3.19 5.71 -7.08
CA VAL A 95 -3.47 5.57 -8.52
C VAL A 95 -4.46 4.44 -8.74
N TYR A 96 -5.36 4.65 -9.72
CA TYR A 96 -6.25 3.66 -10.30
C TYR A 96 -6.18 3.70 -11.82
N ILE A 97 -5.89 2.55 -12.45
CA ILE A 97 -5.89 2.37 -13.91
C ILE A 97 -6.90 1.27 -14.25
N PRO A 98 -8.15 1.62 -14.64
CA PRO A 98 -9.22 0.66 -14.87
C PRO A 98 -8.87 -0.44 -15.87
N SER A 99 -8.29 -0.08 -17.01
CA SER A 99 -8.01 -1.00 -18.12
C SER A 99 -7.04 -2.13 -17.78
N SER A 100 -6.18 -1.94 -16.78
CA SER A 100 -5.23 -2.95 -16.28
C SER A 100 -5.52 -3.39 -14.86
N SER A 101 -6.60 -2.91 -14.24
CA SER A 101 -6.99 -3.18 -12.85
C SER A 101 -5.89 -2.87 -11.84
N ILE A 102 -5.05 -1.87 -12.13
CA ILE A 102 -4.01 -1.40 -11.22
C ILE A 102 -4.64 -0.46 -10.18
N GLN A 103 -4.44 -0.78 -8.91
CA GLN A 103 -4.81 0.05 -7.77
C GLN A 103 -3.64 0.06 -6.79
N THR A 104 -3.00 1.22 -6.59
CA THR A 104 -1.80 1.29 -5.77
C THR A 104 -1.62 2.62 -5.07
N LYS A 105 -0.85 2.65 -3.99
CA LYS A 105 -0.46 3.88 -3.29
C LYS A 105 0.74 4.51 -3.98
N ILE A 106 0.78 5.85 -3.96
CA ILE A 106 1.95 6.65 -4.35
C ILE A 106 2.74 6.95 -3.08
N LEU A 107 4.04 6.63 -3.09
CA LEU A 107 4.94 6.84 -1.97
C LEU A 107 6.03 7.86 -2.32
N ALA A 108 6.42 8.67 -1.35
CA ALA A 108 7.51 9.63 -1.50
C ALA A 108 8.83 8.90 -1.66
N GLY A 109 9.55 9.19 -2.74
CA GLY A 109 10.85 8.59 -3.06
C GLY A 109 10.78 7.19 -3.64
N MET A 110 11.97 6.61 -3.88
CA MET A 110 12.16 5.36 -4.58
C MET A 110 13.05 4.37 -3.81
N SER A 111 12.91 4.29 -2.48
CA SER A 111 13.57 3.22 -1.72
C SER A 111 13.05 1.85 -2.17
N ASN A 112 13.88 0.81 -2.00
CA ASN A 112 13.46 -0.56 -2.40
C ASN A 112 12.14 -0.96 -1.75
N GLU A 113 11.94 -0.67 -0.46
CA GLU A 113 10.74 -0.99 0.28
C GLU A 113 9.51 -0.29 -0.32
N ASN A 114 9.63 1.01 -0.66
CA ASN A 114 8.54 1.76 -1.29
C ASN A 114 8.14 1.15 -2.64
N LEU A 115 9.13 0.77 -3.46
CA LEU A 115 8.89 0.18 -4.77
C LEU A 115 8.32 -1.25 -4.71
N MET A 116 8.43 -1.94 -3.55
CA MET A 116 7.82 -3.25 -3.31
C MET A 116 6.36 -3.17 -2.85
N VAL A 117 5.96 -2.08 -2.20
CA VAL A 117 4.60 -1.95 -1.64
C VAL A 117 3.68 -1.04 -2.44
N GLY A 118 4.24 -0.17 -3.29
CA GLY A 118 3.48 0.76 -4.11
C GLY A 118 4.27 1.28 -5.30
N VAL A 119 3.93 2.48 -5.76
CA VAL A 119 4.71 3.22 -6.76
C VAL A 119 5.45 4.37 -6.08
N GLY A 120 6.75 4.41 -6.26
CA GLY A 120 7.60 5.48 -5.74
C GLY A 120 7.73 6.64 -6.71
N THR A 121 7.91 7.85 -6.19
CA THR A 121 8.15 9.06 -6.99
C THR A 121 9.62 9.18 -7.37
N TYR A 122 9.90 9.54 -8.63
CA TYR A 122 11.26 9.64 -9.16
C TYR A 122 11.99 10.91 -8.69
N ARG A 123 11.28 12.03 -8.56
CA ARG A 123 11.84 13.33 -8.14
C ARG A 123 11.05 13.91 -6.96
N ALA A 124 11.75 14.66 -6.11
CA ALA A 124 11.14 15.29 -4.93
C ALA A 124 10.20 16.46 -5.27
N ASP A 125 10.48 17.15 -6.37
CA ASP A 125 9.78 18.36 -6.81
C ASP A 125 8.58 18.09 -7.73
N GLN A 126 8.42 16.86 -8.22
CA GLN A 126 7.30 16.51 -9.10
C GLN A 126 5.95 16.65 -8.42
N ARG A 127 4.94 17.12 -9.15
CA ARG A 127 3.57 17.30 -8.69
C ARG A 127 2.59 16.78 -9.73
N LEU A 128 1.49 16.16 -9.27
CA LEU A 128 0.39 15.77 -10.15
C LEU A 128 -0.14 17.00 -10.91
N GLY A 129 -0.48 16.82 -12.18
CA GLY A 129 -0.95 17.90 -13.04
C GLY A 129 0.14 18.86 -13.54
N LYS A 130 1.43 18.60 -13.25
CA LYS A 130 2.54 19.45 -13.69
C LYS A 130 3.69 18.59 -14.22
N GLY A 131 4.32 19.06 -15.30
CA GLY A 131 5.51 18.43 -15.88
C GLY A 131 5.33 16.95 -16.21
N ASN A 132 6.35 16.14 -15.97
CA ASN A 132 6.30 14.68 -16.06
C ASN A 132 6.28 14.07 -14.66
N TYR A 133 5.13 13.57 -14.22
CA TYR A 133 4.99 12.88 -12.94
C TYR A 133 5.39 11.41 -13.09
N VAL A 134 6.64 11.08 -12.73
CA VAL A 134 7.24 9.75 -12.95
C VAL A 134 7.08 8.87 -11.73
N LEU A 135 6.53 7.67 -11.92
CA LEU A 135 6.24 6.65 -10.92
C LEU A 135 6.91 5.33 -11.28
N LEU A 136 7.63 4.76 -10.33
CA LEU A 136 8.33 3.49 -10.49
C LEU A 136 7.81 2.43 -9.52
N ALA A 137 7.91 1.14 -9.92
CA ALA A 137 7.70 0.02 -9.02
C ALA A 137 8.60 -1.16 -9.39
N HIS A 138 8.88 -2.00 -8.40
CA HIS A 138 9.49 -3.28 -8.66
C HIS A 138 8.51 -4.26 -9.34
N ASN A 139 9.08 -5.15 -10.15
CA ASN A 139 8.39 -6.28 -10.75
C ASN A 139 9.03 -7.56 -10.26
N LEU A 140 8.24 -8.46 -9.68
CA LEU A 140 8.71 -9.78 -9.28
C LEU A 140 8.68 -10.73 -10.47
N VAL A 141 9.76 -11.46 -10.69
CA VAL A 141 9.88 -12.45 -11.78
C VAL A 141 8.82 -13.54 -11.66
N GLN A 142 8.49 -13.95 -10.44
CA GLN A 142 7.44 -14.94 -10.15
C GLN A 142 6.02 -14.39 -10.25
N GLY A 143 5.86 -13.11 -10.60
CA GLY A 143 4.60 -12.38 -10.58
C GLY A 143 4.37 -11.67 -9.24
N GLY A 144 3.75 -10.52 -9.29
CA GLY A 144 3.50 -9.61 -8.17
C GLY A 144 4.08 -8.22 -8.39
N GLY A 145 3.79 -7.31 -7.45
CA GLY A 145 4.19 -5.92 -7.52
C GLY A 145 3.08 -4.99 -8.03
N ALA A 146 3.16 -3.74 -7.61
CA ALA A 146 2.12 -2.72 -7.81
C ALA A 146 1.76 -2.48 -9.28
N LEU A 147 2.72 -2.66 -10.20
CA LEU A 147 2.56 -2.44 -11.64
C LEU A 147 2.62 -3.73 -12.47
N LYS A 148 2.34 -4.92 -11.88
CA LYS A 148 2.46 -6.21 -12.61
C LYS A 148 1.65 -6.24 -13.92
N ASN A 149 0.47 -5.61 -13.94
CA ASN A 149 -0.42 -5.58 -15.10
C ASN A 149 -0.17 -4.36 -16.02
N LEU A 150 0.91 -3.60 -15.85
CA LEU A 150 1.14 -2.35 -16.56
C LEU A 150 1.02 -2.51 -18.09
N ARG A 151 1.54 -3.61 -18.64
CA ARG A 151 1.47 -3.92 -20.09
C ARG A 151 0.05 -4.15 -20.63
N GLN A 152 -0.92 -4.42 -19.74
CA GLN A 152 -2.33 -4.60 -20.12
C GLN A 152 -3.08 -3.26 -20.20
N THR A 153 -2.43 -2.14 -19.86
CA THR A 153 -3.04 -0.81 -19.95
C THR A 153 -3.33 -0.45 -21.40
N SER A 154 -4.58 -0.13 -21.69
CA SER A 154 -5.03 0.20 -23.06
C SER A 154 -4.77 1.67 -23.38
N GLU A 155 -4.21 1.97 -24.55
CA GLU A 155 -4.11 3.33 -25.07
C GLU A 155 -5.50 3.94 -25.23
N GLY A 156 -5.63 5.24 -24.97
CA GLY A 156 -6.90 5.96 -24.94
C GLY A 156 -7.70 5.80 -23.64
N SER A 157 -7.36 4.82 -22.77
CA SER A 157 -8.03 4.66 -21.47
C SER A 157 -7.62 5.74 -20.47
N LEU A 158 -8.42 5.91 -19.40
CA LEU A 158 -8.12 6.88 -18.33
C LEU A 158 -7.24 6.25 -17.24
N ILE A 159 -6.41 7.12 -16.66
CA ILE A 159 -5.67 6.91 -15.43
C ILE A 159 -6.20 7.94 -14.44
N TYR A 160 -6.52 7.51 -13.24
CA TYR A 160 -6.90 8.37 -12.12
C TYR A 160 -5.80 8.36 -11.07
N ALA A 161 -5.33 9.54 -10.70
CA ALA A 161 -4.38 9.73 -9.61
C ALA A 161 -4.94 10.71 -8.58
N THR A 162 -4.53 10.59 -7.33
CA THR A 162 -4.92 11.53 -6.27
C THR A 162 -3.75 11.82 -5.34
N ASP A 163 -3.69 13.04 -4.84
CA ASP A 163 -2.84 13.48 -3.74
C ASP A 163 -3.59 13.50 -2.39
N PHE A 164 -4.83 12.96 -2.38
CA PHE A 164 -5.81 12.98 -1.28
C PHE A 164 -6.60 14.29 -1.13
N ALA A 165 -6.28 15.36 -1.87
CA ALA A 165 -7.08 16.57 -1.95
C ALA A 165 -7.84 16.64 -3.28
N ASN A 166 -7.17 16.33 -4.37
CA ASN A 166 -7.69 16.40 -5.73
C ASN A 166 -7.59 15.05 -6.45
N ILE A 167 -8.44 14.88 -7.46
CA ILE A 167 -8.33 13.82 -8.47
C ILE A 167 -7.70 14.45 -9.71
N TYR A 168 -6.79 13.71 -10.33
CA TYR A 168 -6.12 14.07 -11.58
C TYR A 168 -6.38 12.98 -12.61
N GLU A 169 -6.94 13.34 -13.75
CA GLU A 169 -7.23 12.45 -14.84
C GLU A 169 -6.18 12.58 -15.93
N TYR A 170 -5.67 11.44 -16.41
CA TYR A 170 -4.77 11.38 -17.54
C TYR A 170 -5.30 10.38 -18.56
N ARG A 171 -5.05 10.62 -19.85
CA ARG A 171 -5.38 9.70 -20.93
C ARG A 171 -4.13 9.03 -21.45
N VAL A 172 -4.13 7.70 -21.45
CA VAL A 172 -3.00 6.89 -21.92
C VAL A 172 -2.73 7.19 -23.39
N THR A 173 -1.48 7.52 -23.70
CA THR A 173 -1.01 7.83 -25.06
C THR A 173 0.05 6.88 -25.54
N LYS A 174 0.76 6.19 -24.63
CA LYS A 174 1.81 5.22 -24.97
C LYS A 174 1.80 4.05 -24.01
N ASN A 175 1.97 2.84 -24.55
CA ASN A 175 2.23 1.61 -23.81
C ASN A 175 3.29 0.80 -24.56
N GLN A 176 4.55 0.89 -24.12
CA GLN A 176 5.70 0.36 -24.85
C GLN A 176 6.70 -0.33 -23.93
N VAL A 177 7.62 -1.07 -24.52
CA VAL A 177 8.82 -1.57 -23.85
C VAL A 177 10.01 -0.82 -24.43
N VAL A 178 10.84 -0.26 -23.57
CA VAL A 178 12.04 0.49 -23.94
C VAL A 178 13.28 -0.12 -23.28
N ASN A 179 14.45 0.20 -23.79
CA ASN A 179 15.70 -0.13 -23.10
C ASN A 179 15.91 0.87 -21.95
N GLN A 180 16.48 0.43 -20.84
CA GLN A 180 16.79 1.31 -19.68
C GLN A 180 17.72 2.49 -20.03
N SER A 181 18.46 2.42 -21.12
CA SER A 181 19.31 3.51 -21.65
C SER A 181 18.48 4.62 -22.33
N GLU A 182 17.20 4.37 -22.64
CA GLU A 182 16.30 5.37 -23.25
C GLU A 182 15.74 6.30 -22.17
N GLY A 183 16.59 7.24 -21.71
CA GLY A 183 16.23 8.19 -20.64
C GLY A 183 15.16 9.20 -21.01
N GLU A 184 14.84 9.38 -22.29
CA GLU A 184 13.83 10.33 -22.80
C GLU A 184 12.45 10.17 -22.18
N VAL A 185 12.11 8.97 -21.69
CA VAL A 185 10.84 8.72 -20.99
C VAL A 185 10.72 9.46 -19.65
N LEU A 186 11.86 9.93 -19.11
CA LEU A 186 11.93 10.68 -17.86
C LEU A 186 11.92 12.19 -18.08
N ASP A 187 12.07 12.64 -19.33
CA ASP A 187 12.19 14.05 -19.67
C ASP A 187 10.89 14.80 -19.37
N GLU A 188 11.04 16.06 -18.99
CA GLU A 188 9.92 16.98 -18.88
C GLU A 188 9.31 17.25 -20.25
N PRO A 189 7.98 17.43 -20.36
CA PRO A 189 7.38 17.93 -21.58
C PRO A 189 7.98 19.32 -21.92
N LYS A 190 8.00 19.67 -23.21
CA LYS A 190 8.46 21.00 -23.63
C LYS A 190 7.76 22.10 -22.84
N ALA A 191 8.39 23.26 -22.67
CA ALA A 191 7.97 24.33 -21.76
C ALA A 191 6.47 24.72 -21.83
N GLU A 192 5.81 24.54 -22.98
CA GLU A 192 4.37 24.77 -23.19
C GLU A 192 3.59 23.46 -23.37
N GLY A 193 4.22 22.30 -23.08
CA GLY A 193 3.62 20.99 -23.28
C GLY A 193 2.61 20.63 -22.20
N THR A 194 1.62 19.82 -22.58
CA THR A 194 0.66 19.26 -21.65
C THR A 194 1.35 18.37 -20.62
N PRO A 195 1.05 18.51 -19.31
CA PRO A 195 1.59 17.64 -18.29
C PRO A 195 1.34 16.16 -18.58
N ILE A 196 2.28 15.31 -18.18
CA ILE A 196 2.19 13.86 -18.39
C ILE A 196 2.41 13.10 -17.08
N ILE A 197 1.91 11.86 -17.05
CA ILE A 197 2.24 10.88 -16.02
C ILE A 197 2.94 9.71 -16.69
N THR A 198 4.02 9.21 -16.06
CA THR A 198 4.83 8.11 -16.59
C THR A 198 4.94 7.00 -15.54
N PHE A 199 4.58 5.77 -15.91
CA PHE A 199 4.76 4.58 -15.09
C PHE A 199 5.86 3.71 -15.66
N ILE A 200 6.77 3.23 -14.81
CA ILE A 200 7.92 2.43 -15.21
C ILE A 200 8.08 1.23 -14.28
N ARG A 201 8.27 0.04 -14.85
CA ARG A 201 8.73 -1.15 -14.14
C ARG A 201 9.70 -1.96 -14.98
N CYS A 202 10.48 -2.84 -14.34
CA CYS A 202 11.28 -3.82 -15.07
C CYS A 202 10.40 -4.75 -15.89
N GLU A 203 10.82 -5.11 -17.12
CA GLU A 203 10.14 -6.05 -17.99
C GLU A 203 11.06 -7.25 -18.27
N GLY A 204 10.58 -8.47 -18.03
CA GLY A 204 11.36 -9.71 -18.20
C GLY A 204 11.95 -10.24 -16.89
N GLY A 205 13.07 -10.97 -17.01
CA GLY A 205 13.74 -11.65 -15.89
C GLY A 205 14.52 -10.73 -14.95
N LEU A 206 15.24 -11.33 -13.99
CA LEU A 206 16.16 -10.60 -13.12
C LEU A 206 17.26 -9.90 -13.93
N ASN A 207 17.63 -8.70 -13.50
CA ASN A 207 18.66 -7.87 -14.15
C ASN A 207 18.37 -7.53 -15.62
N THR A 208 17.11 -7.49 -16.02
CA THR A 208 16.70 -7.10 -17.37
C THR A 208 17.01 -5.64 -17.64
N THR A 209 17.44 -5.35 -18.88
CA THR A 209 17.60 -3.97 -19.39
C THR A 209 16.29 -3.39 -19.94
N GLN A 210 15.23 -4.21 -20.03
CA GLN A 210 13.95 -3.78 -20.57
C GLN A 210 13.08 -3.14 -19.50
N ARG A 211 12.35 -2.08 -19.88
CA ARG A 211 11.40 -1.37 -19.04
C ARG A 211 10.04 -1.31 -19.73
N ALA A 212 9.00 -1.78 -19.06
CA ALA A 212 7.63 -1.48 -19.45
C ALA A 212 7.32 -0.05 -19.04
N VAL A 213 6.85 0.75 -20.00
CA VAL A 213 6.53 2.17 -19.82
C VAL A 213 5.12 2.44 -20.32
N VAL A 214 4.31 3.08 -19.48
CA VAL A 214 3.01 3.65 -19.86
C VAL A 214 3.04 5.14 -19.59
N GLN A 215 2.65 5.95 -20.58
CA GLN A 215 2.52 7.40 -20.44
C GLN A 215 1.09 7.82 -20.75
N GLY A 216 0.61 8.79 -19.96
CA GLY A 216 -0.67 9.47 -20.18
C GLY A 216 -0.52 10.97 -20.14
N VAL A 217 -1.30 11.67 -20.98
CA VAL A 217 -1.39 13.13 -20.97
C VAL A 217 -2.50 13.59 -20.04
N PHE A 218 -2.27 14.70 -19.36
CA PHE A 218 -3.23 15.32 -18.45
C PHE A 218 -4.51 15.72 -19.18
N VAL A 219 -5.66 15.47 -18.56
CA VAL A 219 -6.99 15.81 -19.09
C VAL A 219 -7.65 16.85 -18.20
N SER A 220 -7.79 16.56 -16.91
CA SER A 220 -8.51 17.42 -15.95
C SER A 220 -8.08 17.14 -14.51
N SER A 221 -8.42 18.07 -13.63
CA SER A 221 -8.37 17.85 -12.18
C SER A 221 -9.57 18.51 -11.50
N TYR A 222 -10.00 17.91 -10.39
CA TYR A 222 -11.11 18.40 -9.59
C TYR A 222 -10.96 17.93 -8.12
N PRO A 223 -11.63 18.59 -7.16
CA PRO A 223 -11.58 18.22 -5.76
C PRO A 223 -12.02 16.77 -5.52
N ALA A 224 -11.29 16.02 -4.69
CA ALA A 224 -11.55 14.60 -4.45
C ALA A 224 -12.93 14.32 -3.81
N ASN A 225 -13.52 15.30 -3.13
CA ASN A 225 -14.88 15.20 -2.59
C ASN A 225 -15.97 15.18 -3.68
N GLU A 226 -15.69 15.66 -4.88
CA GLU A 226 -16.61 15.68 -6.03
C GLU A 226 -16.59 14.36 -6.83
N ALA A 227 -15.58 13.51 -6.61
CA ALA A 227 -15.53 12.21 -7.26
C ALA A 227 -16.71 11.33 -6.85
N ASP A 228 -17.12 10.44 -7.74
CA ASP A 228 -18.14 9.44 -7.41
C ASP A 228 -17.65 8.44 -6.34
N ASN A 229 -18.57 7.71 -5.73
CA ASN A 229 -18.24 6.80 -4.63
C ASN A 229 -17.41 5.59 -5.10
N GLU A 230 -17.60 5.13 -6.34
CA GLU A 230 -16.83 4.02 -6.89
C GLU A 230 -15.37 4.43 -7.07
N LEU A 231 -15.10 5.59 -7.66
CA LEU A 231 -13.74 6.10 -7.85
C LEU A 231 -13.05 6.37 -6.50
N LYS A 232 -13.78 6.94 -5.51
CA LYS A 232 -13.28 7.11 -4.14
C LYS A 232 -12.85 5.76 -3.54
N GLU A 233 -13.69 4.73 -3.68
CA GLU A 233 -13.37 3.39 -3.19
C GLU A 233 -12.13 2.82 -3.89
N LYS A 234 -12.05 2.93 -5.23
CA LYS A 234 -10.90 2.45 -6.02
C LYS A 234 -9.59 3.14 -5.64
N LEU A 235 -9.62 4.40 -5.27
CA LEU A 235 -8.47 5.17 -4.80
C LEU A 235 -8.24 5.04 -3.28
N GLY A 236 -9.12 4.34 -2.56
CA GLY A 236 -9.06 4.19 -1.10
C GLY A 236 -9.27 5.51 -0.38
N LEU A 237 -10.19 6.37 -0.87
CA LEU A 237 -10.53 7.65 -0.26
C LEU A 237 -11.74 7.54 0.65
N VAL A 238 -11.73 8.28 1.77
CA VAL A 238 -12.87 8.41 2.69
C VAL A 238 -13.21 9.89 2.86
N SER A 239 -14.49 10.22 2.70
CA SER A 239 -14.99 11.56 3.04
C SER A 239 -15.06 11.71 4.55
N VAL A 240 -14.41 12.73 5.09
CA VAL A 240 -14.57 13.11 6.50
C VAL A 240 -15.88 13.89 6.61
N VAL A 241 -16.91 13.28 7.19
CA VAL A 241 -18.14 14.01 7.54
C VAL A 241 -17.76 14.96 8.66
N GLN A 242 -17.58 16.24 8.34
CA GLN A 242 -17.57 17.29 9.35
C GLN A 242 -19.02 17.46 9.81
N ASP A 243 -19.35 17.00 11.02
CA ASP A 243 -20.57 17.41 11.71
C ASP A 243 -20.50 18.93 11.89
N GLN A 244 -20.98 19.68 10.92
CA GLN A 244 -21.34 21.07 11.11
C GLN A 244 -22.54 21.04 12.06
N LYS A 245 -22.31 21.23 13.35
CA LYS A 245 -23.35 21.68 14.26
C LYS A 245 -23.90 23.00 13.69
N GLN A 246 -25.03 22.88 13.01
CA GLN A 246 -25.89 24.01 12.70
C GLN A 246 -26.27 24.64 14.03
N VAL A 247 -25.64 25.77 14.33
CA VAL A 247 -26.11 26.63 15.42
C VAL A 247 -27.38 27.28 14.88
N ASP A 248 -28.51 26.66 15.21
CA ASP A 248 -29.82 27.23 14.98
C ASP A 248 -30.00 28.39 15.96
N ASN A 249 -29.71 29.60 15.48
CA ASN A 249 -30.01 30.85 16.16
C ASN A 249 -31.52 31.14 16.03
N THR A 250 -32.34 30.43 16.75
CA THR A 250 -33.70 30.87 16.98
C THR A 250 -33.70 31.88 18.12
N ILE A 251 -33.72 33.15 17.74
CA ILE A 251 -34.03 34.27 18.64
C ILE A 251 -35.47 34.12 19.08
N VAL A 252 -35.69 33.83 20.36
CA VAL A 252 -36.95 34.15 21.06
C VAL A 252 -36.60 34.99 22.23
N SER A 253 -36.96 36.27 22.09
CA SER A 253 -37.06 37.24 23.17
C SER A 253 -38.18 36.83 24.14
N ASN A 254 -37.94 36.83 25.44
CA ASN A 254 -38.68 37.64 26.39
C ASN A 254 -38.37 37.31 27.86
N SER A 255 -38.08 38.41 28.54
CA SER A 255 -38.47 38.82 29.90
C SER A 255 -37.89 38.15 31.14
N MET A 256 -37.11 38.97 31.86
CA MET A 256 -37.18 39.36 33.28
C MET A 256 -37.53 38.30 34.34
N ASP A 257 -36.65 37.99 35.26
CA ASP A 257 -36.55 38.63 36.60
C ASP A 257 -35.56 37.89 37.53
N THR A 258 -34.72 38.72 38.13
CA THR A 258 -34.27 38.78 39.55
C THR A 258 -33.53 37.59 40.24
N VAL A 259 -32.26 37.91 40.58
CA VAL A 259 -31.62 37.83 41.94
C VAL A 259 -31.20 36.44 42.48
N SER A 260 -29.94 36.18 42.64
CA SER A 260 -29.14 36.16 43.85
C SER A 260 -27.92 35.22 43.78
N ASN A 261 -26.80 35.75 44.20
CA ASN A 261 -25.50 35.19 44.55
C ASN A 261 -25.48 33.75 45.08
N HIS A 262 -24.49 32.95 44.65
CA HIS A 262 -23.38 32.54 45.53
C HIS A 262 -22.25 31.85 44.77
N ASP A 263 -21.01 32.16 45.16
CA ASP A 263 -19.74 31.54 44.80
C ASP A 263 -19.77 30.02 44.84
N ILE A 264 -18.95 29.38 44.00
CA ILE A 264 -17.80 28.54 44.37
C ILE A 264 -17.12 27.98 43.12
N THR A 265 -15.83 28.20 43.08
CA THR A 265 -14.73 27.70 42.24
C THR A 265 -14.73 26.22 41.92
N SER A 266 -13.99 25.96 40.80
CA SER A 266 -13.23 24.75 40.40
C SER A 266 -13.98 23.66 39.66
N ASP A 267 -13.62 23.49 38.38
CA ASP A 267 -13.01 22.31 37.77
C ASP A 267 -13.02 22.37 36.22
N GLU A 268 -11.97 22.98 35.67
CA GLU A 268 -11.75 23.16 34.24
C GLU A 268 -10.66 22.24 33.70
N HIS A 269 -10.56 20.99 34.15
CA HIS A 269 -9.53 20.07 33.68
C HIS A 269 -9.99 18.70 33.17
N THR A 270 -11.30 18.40 33.10
CA THR A 270 -11.78 17.07 32.75
C THR A 270 -12.37 16.95 31.33
N ASN A 271 -12.59 18.07 30.62
CA ASN A 271 -13.29 18.04 29.32
C ASN A 271 -12.41 17.96 28.07
N GLN A 272 -11.08 18.06 28.19
CA GLN A 272 -10.17 17.94 27.03
C GLN A 272 -9.74 16.49 26.71
N SER A 273 -9.73 15.60 27.69
CA SER A 273 -9.31 14.19 27.44
C SER A 273 -10.42 13.33 26.84
N VAL A 274 -11.69 13.64 27.11
CA VAL A 274 -12.85 12.88 26.57
C VAL A 274 -13.15 13.24 25.12
N LYS A 275 -12.81 14.46 24.66
CA LYS A 275 -12.97 14.85 23.24
C LYS A 275 -11.94 14.21 22.32
N LYS A 276 -10.70 14.02 22.79
CA LYS A 276 -9.61 13.41 22.02
C LYS A 276 -9.77 11.89 21.85
N SER A 277 -10.42 11.21 22.79
CA SER A 277 -10.70 9.78 22.72
C SER A 277 -11.90 9.44 21.82
N LYS A 278 -12.84 10.36 21.58
CA LYS A 278 -13.98 10.14 20.68
C LYS A 278 -13.62 10.34 19.21
N GLU A 279 -12.72 11.26 18.88
CA GLU A 279 -12.19 11.43 17.51
C GLU A 279 -11.34 10.22 17.02
N ILE A 280 -10.64 9.57 17.97
CA ILE A 280 -9.80 8.40 17.67
C ILE A 280 -10.64 7.13 17.43
N ASN A 281 -11.84 7.02 17.98
CA ASN A 281 -12.66 5.81 17.85
C ASN A 281 -13.51 5.72 16.58
N VAL A 282 -13.72 6.80 15.83
CA VAL A 282 -14.45 6.78 14.54
C VAL A 282 -13.52 6.40 13.37
N LEU A 283 -12.19 6.49 13.56
CA LEU A 283 -11.19 6.13 12.55
C LEU A 283 -10.67 4.67 12.67
N ARG A 284 -11.23 3.84 13.56
CA ARG A 284 -10.66 2.54 13.93
C ARG A 284 -11.46 1.31 13.47
N GLU A 285 -12.21 1.42 12.36
CA GLU A 285 -12.59 0.27 11.54
C GLU A 285 -11.72 0.19 10.29
N GLU A 286 -10.41 0.41 10.43
CA GLU A 286 -9.45 0.05 9.38
C GLU A 286 -9.34 -1.48 9.39
N LYS A 287 -9.91 -2.09 8.37
CA LYS A 287 -9.75 -3.51 8.10
C LYS A 287 -8.26 -3.73 7.83
N GLU A 288 -7.59 -4.49 8.69
CA GLU A 288 -6.18 -4.86 8.48
C GLU A 288 -5.99 -5.37 7.05
N VAL A 289 -4.94 -4.90 6.37
CA VAL A 289 -4.61 -5.30 4.99
C VAL A 289 -4.39 -6.80 4.90
N TYR A 290 -3.79 -7.39 5.93
CA TYR A 290 -3.60 -8.82 6.09
C TYR A 290 -4.11 -9.27 7.46
N SER A 291 -4.95 -10.30 7.49
CA SER A 291 -5.32 -10.97 8.75
C SER A 291 -4.11 -11.64 9.38
N SER A 292 -4.17 -11.94 10.68
CA SER A 292 -3.08 -12.61 11.41
C SER A 292 -2.64 -13.93 10.75
N PHE A 293 -3.58 -14.70 10.19
CA PHE A 293 -3.26 -15.94 9.46
C PHE A 293 -2.55 -15.65 8.12
N GLU A 294 -2.99 -14.64 7.37
CA GLU A 294 -2.32 -14.23 6.12
C GLU A 294 -0.91 -13.72 6.39
N ARG A 295 -0.70 -12.92 7.44
CA ARG A 295 0.64 -12.48 7.89
C ARG A 295 1.53 -13.68 8.22
N TYR A 296 1.01 -14.67 8.93
CA TYR A 296 1.74 -15.91 9.19
C TYR A 296 2.12 -16.66 7.90
N CYS A 297 1.21 -16.74 6.92
CA CYS A 297 1.51 -17.39 5.63
C CYS A 297 2.58 -16.63 4.83
N ILE A 298 2.55 -15.28 4.83
CA ILE A 298 3.57 -14.43 4.18
C ILE A 298 4.91 -14.59 4.91
N TRP A 299 4.91 -14.60 6.23
CA TRP A 299 6.11 -14.86 7.03
C TRP A 299 6.72 -16.23 6.71
N LEU A 300 5.91 -17.29 6.55
CA LEU A 300 6.40 -18.58 6.11
C LEU A 300 7.08 -18.53 4.74
N VAL A 301 6.57 -17.73 3.80
CA VAL A 301 7.24 -17.53 2.49
C VAL A 301 8.61 -16.92 2.69
N LYS A 302 8.74 -15.87 3.52
CA LYS A 302 10.02 -15.25 3.86
C LYS A 302 11.00 -16.30 4.42
N GLU A 303 10.62 -17.03 5.45
CA GLU A 303 11.49 -18.00 6.12
C GLU A 303 11.85 -19.18 5.20
N CYS A 304 10.91 -19.69 4.39
CA CYS A 304 11.15 -20.82 3.49
C CYS A 304 12.02 -20.44 2.26
N ASN A 305 12.19 -19.16 1.94
CA ASN A 305 13.16 -18.73 0.92
C ASN A 305 14.59 -18.66 1.49
N ASN A 306 14.77 -18.67 2.80
CA ASN A 306 16.08 -18.80 3.42
C ASN A 306 16.54 -20.27 3.36
N VAL A 307 17.55 -20.55 2.52
CA VAL A 307 18.05 -21.91 2.26
C VAL A 307 18.50 -22.60 3.56
N TYR A 308 19.10 -21.87 4.50
CA TYR A 308 19.57 -22.46 5.77
C TYR A 308 18.38 -22.86 6.66
N VAL A 309 17.34 -22.02 6.72
CA VAL A 309 16.11 -22.35 7.47
C VAL A 309 15.43 -23.55 6.86
N LEU A 310 15.30 -23.60 5.53
CA LEU A 310 14.67 -24.70 4.81
C LEU A 310 15.40 -26.03 5.04
N ILE A 311 16.75 -26.05 4.93
CA ILE A 311 17.56 -27.24 5.18
C ILE A 311 17.42 -27.69 6.63
N THR A 312 17.56 -26.78 7.58
CA THR A 312 17.48 -27.09 9.01
C THR A 312 16.10 -27.65 9.37
N ALA A 313 15.04 -27.01 8.93
CA ALA A 313 13.66 -27.47 9.16
C ALA A 313 13.41 -28.85 8.54
N SER A 314 13.89 -29.08 7.30
CA SER A 314 13.77 -30.35 6.61
C SER A 314 14.51 -31.46 7.33
N VAL A 315 15.75 -31.20 7.79
CA VAL A 315 16.53 -32.18 8.56
C VAL A 315 15.83 -32.53 9.87
N VAL A 316 15.36 -31.55 10.63
CA VAL A 316 14.62 -31.76 11.88
C VAL A 316 13.35 -32.58 11.63
N TYR A 317 12.58 -32.21 10.58
CA TYR A 317 11.37 -32.92 10.22
C TYR A 317 11.60 -34.39 9.92
N VAL A 318 12.65 -34.70 9.11
CA VAL A 318 13.04 -36.07 8.75
C VAL A 318 13.57 -36.84 9.97
N LEU A 319 14.39 -36.23 10.83
CA LEU A 319 14.89 -36.86 12.04
C LEU A 319 13.77 -37.29 12.97
N VAL A 320 12.75 -36.44 13.16
CA VAL A 320 11.56 -36.78 13.97
C VAL A 320 10.85 -38.01 13.38
N LEU A 321 10.66 -38.03 12.04
CA LEU A 321 10.05 -39.18 11.36
C LEU A 321 10.87 -40.46 11.58
N ILE A 322 12.20 -40.40 11.39
CA ILE A 322 13.11 -41.56 11.60
C ILE A 322 13.02 -42.08 13.04
N VAL A 323 13.12 -41.19 14.05
CA VAL A 323 13.01 -41.57 15.45
C VAL A 323 11.66 -42.23 15.76
N CYS A 324 10.57 -41.70 15.18
CA CYS A 324 9.24 -42.28 15.36
C CYS A 324 9.06 -43.63 14.67
N VAL A 325 9.73 -43.85 13.54
CA VAL A 325 9.66 -45.12 12.78
C VAL A 325 10.65 -46.17 13.36
N CYS A 326 11.93 -45.79 13.54
CA CYS A 326 13.02 -46.72 13.86
C CYS A 326 13.07 -47.19 15.32
N ARG A 327 12.47 -46.48 16.29
CA ARG A 327 12.43 -46.90 17.72
C ARG A 327 11.65 -48.21 17.95
N LYS A 328 11.45 -48.99 16.88
CA LYS A 328 10.73 -50.25 16.85
C LYS A 328 11.64 -51.48 17.09
N SER A 329 12.97 -51.30 17.10
CA SER A 329 13.90 -52.44 17.01
C SER A 329 14.52 -52.91 18.34
N HIS A 330 14.15 -52.33 19.50
CA HIS A 330 14.71 -52.72 20.78
C HIS A 330 13.64 -53.00 21.86
N LYS A 331 12.73 -53.93 21.55
CA LYS A 331 11.97 -54.70 22.56
C LYS A 331 11.62 -56.08 22.01
#